data_1986e3a4073575efa187359e657e9ec3
#
_entry.id   1986e3a4073575efa187359e657e9ec3
#
_cell.length_a   1.000
_cell.length_b   1.000
_cell.length_c   1.000
_cell.angle_alpha   90.00
_cell.angle_beta   90.00
_cell.angle_gamma   90.00
#
_symmetry.space_group_name_H-M   'P 1'
#
loop_
_entity.id
_entity.type
_entity.pdbx_description
1 polymer ?
#
loop_
_entity_poly.entity_id
_entity_poly.type
_entity_poly.pdbx_seq_one_letter_code
_entity_poly.pdbx_strand_id
1 'polypeptide(L)'
;MRNFVIGLVAGILLCGLVLLVLVFAAFRFAGSYANRPVNVADGSTLVLHLEGDVPERLPAEIPIPLVQRQRALSVEEVWDVLGRAADDSRIRGILFEPRGLDIGWGKMEEIHDDLAEFRRKSGKPVITYLRTPTAREYYLATATDKIFLAPEDSLDVKGLAAESLFFKDTLDKLGVQAEVIHIGKYKDAGDMFTRASMTPETKEQLDAVLDQYYGNLISTIAEGRRKQPDAVRALIDDGPFLAKDAQADGLIDSLGYEDQAVAEMQHRLNQSELTRISARAYLRGDTSRAGRRIALVVGQGMITSGTGNEAADDEGFTGTGFIKLLHQVGDDPSIQGVILRIDSPGGDALASDDILHAAKDLSRKKPMVISMGDEAASGGYYVAVTGNPIIAYPNTLTGSIGVIFARFVLHGLYDKIGFNEQLLTRGRFADIDSSDAPLSDAARQKLTGQIEAFYRAFVNNVAEGRHKTYDQIDALAQGRVWVGAQAKQNGLVDQLGGLDRAIELLKQQAHMSPGERVSLVPYPGRRSVLDLLFNRSDETAEVQTRLEKIVGKVPFEMLSERGFLKVMPFTITVH
;
A
#
# COMPACT_ATOMS: atom_id res chain seq x y z
N MET A 1 -14.49 -43.85 -43.46
CA MET A 1 -14.46 -42.48 -42.96
C MET A 1 -14.77 -42.36 -41.47
N ARG A 2 -15.89 -42.90 -40.94
CA ARG A 2 -16.28 -42.77 -39.50
C ARG A 2 -15.21 -43.27 -38.52
N ASN A 3 -14.59 -44.40 -38.74
CA ASN A 3 -13.55 -44.96 -37.86
C ASN A 3 -12.22 -44.17 -37.95
N PHE A 4 -11.91 -43.58 -39.09
CA PHE A 4 -10.74 -42.69 -39.23
C PHE A 4 -10.92 -41.38 -38.44
N VAL A 5 -12.09 -40.77 -38.56
CA VAL A 5 -12.41 -39.54 -37.81
C VAL A 5 -12.39 -39.80 -36.29
N ILE A 6 -12.96 -40.92 -35.82
CA ILE A 6 -12.94 -41.32 -34.40
C ILE A 6 -11.50 -41.54 -33.93
N GLY A 7 -10.67 -42.23 -34.73
CA GLY A 7 -9.24 -42.43 -34.40
C GLY A 7 -8.44 -41.12 -34.35
N LEU A 8 -8.70 -40.19 -35.27
CA LEU A 8 -8.06 -38.87 -35.28
C LEU A 8 -8.46 -38.05 -34.06
N VAL A 9 -9.75 -38.00 -33.72
CA VAL A 9 -10.23 -37.28 -32.53
C VAL A 9 -9.67 -37.89 -31.25
N ALA A 10 -9.66 -39.22 -31.14
CA ALA A 10 -9.06 -39.92 -29.97
C ALA A 10 -7.56 -39.66 -29.88
N GLY A 11 -6.83 -39.61 -31.00
CA GLY A 11 -5.41 -39.26 -31.06
C GLY A 11 -5.15 -37.81 -30.58
N ILE A 12 -5.95 -36.86 -31.05
CA ILE A 12 -5.85 -35.44 -30.63
C ILE A 12 -6.13 -35.32 -29.12
N LEU A 13 -7.16 -35.99 -28.61
CA LEU A 13 -7.47 -35.96 -27.17
C LEU A 13 -6.37 -36.61 -26.32
N LEU A 14 -5.79 -37.71 -26.80
CA LEU A 14 -4.68 -38.38 -26.10
C LEU A 14 -3.41 -37.49 -26.10
N CYS A 15 -3.07 -36.89 -27.23
CA CYS A 15 -1.96 -35.94 -27.30
C CYS A 15 -2.19 -34.72 -26.42
N GLY A 16 -3.42 -34.17 -26.40
CA GLY A 16 -3.81 -33.09 -25.50
C GLY A 16 -3.67 -33.47 -24.03
N LEU A 17 -4.11 -34.68 -23.66
CA LEU A 17 -3.97 -35.19 -22.29
C LEU A 17 -2.50 -35.37 -21.89
N VAL A 18 -1.67 -35.96 -22.78
CA VAL A 18 -0.24 -36.13 -22.55
C VAL A 18 0.46 -34.79 -22.38
N LEU A 19 0.14 -33.81 -23.23
CA LEU A 19 0.67 -32.45 -23.14
C LEU A 19 0.29 -31.80 -21.82
N LEU A 20 -0.96 -31.95 -21.40
CA LEU A 20 -1.48 -31.41 -20.14
C LEU A 20 -0.79 -32.05 -18.93
N VAL A 21 -0.53 -33.37 -18.96
CA VAL A 21 0.22 -34.09 -17.93
C VAL A 21 1.68 -33.64 -17.89
N LEU A 22 2.33 -33.43 -19.05
CA LEU A 22 3.70 -32.94 -19.12
C LEU A 22 3.81 -31.51 -18.61
N VAL A 23 2.88 -30.63 -18.98
CA VAL A 23 2.82 -29.26 -18.48
C VAL A 23 2.61 -29.27 -16.96
N PHE A 24 1.67 -30.06 -16.44
CA PHE A 24 1.44 -30.20 -15.01
C PHE A 24 2.67 -30.76 -14.26
N ALA A 25 3.32 -31.77 -14.82
CA ALA A 25 4.56 -32.32 -14.24
C ALA A 25 5.71 -31.29 -14.25
N ALA A 26 5.83 -30.51 -15.34
CA ALA A 26 6.83 -29.43 -15.42
C ALA A 26 6.55 -28.32 -14.39
N PHE A 27 5.27 -27.92 -14.19
CA PHE A 27 4.89 -26.97 -13.15
C PHE A 27 5.13 -27.51 -11.75
N ARG A 28 4.80 -28.75 -11.47
CA ARG A 28 5.08 -29.41 -10.17
C ARG A 28 6.58 -29.47 -9.90
N PHE A 29 7.37 -29.82 -10.92
CA PHE A 29 8.83 -29.88 -10.82
C PHE A 29 9.44 -28.48 -10.60
N ALA A 30 9.02 -27.48 -11.39
CA ALA A 30 9.47 -26.10 -11.24
C ALA A 30 9.10 -25.53 -9.87
N GLY A 31 7.86 -25.76 -9.41
CA GLY A 31 7.41 -25.35 -8.07
C GLY A 31 8.20 -26.01 -6.94
N SER A 32 8.50 -27.32 -7.08
CA SER A 32 9.29 -28.04 -6.06
C SER A 32 10.77 -27.58 -6.07
N TYR A 33 11.29 -27.17 -7.22
CA TYR A 33 12.66 -26.66 -7.34
C TYR A 33 12.76 -25.22 -6.79
N ALA A 34 11.78 -24.39 -7.09
CA ALA A 34 11.71 -23.00 -6.60
C ALA A 34 11.55 -22.94 -5.06
N ASN A 35 10.88 -23.91 -4.46
CA ASN A 35 10.62 -23.98 -3.01
C ASN A 35 11.63 -24.84 -2.22
N ARG A 36 12.76 -25.24 -2.81
CA ARG A 36 13.77 -25.97 -2.03
C ARG A 36 14.29 -25.08 -0.90
N PRO A 37 14.36 -25.62 0.34
CA PRO A 37 14.96 -24.89 1.44
C PRO A 37 16.43 -24.56 1.10
N VAL A 38 16.80 -23.31 1.29
CA VAL A 38 18.17 -22.84 1.08
C VAL A 38 18.93 -23.01 2.38
N ASN A 39 20.08 -23.65 2.32
CA ASN A 39 20.95 -23.75 3.49
C ASN A 39 21.64 -22.40 3.71
N VAL A 40 21.41 -21.79 4.87
CA VAL A 40 22.08 -20.57 5.32
C VAL A 40 23.41 -20.95 5.91
N ALA A 41 24.51 -20.61 5.24
CA ALA A 41 25.85 -20.87 5.74
C ALA A 41 26.21 -19.98 6.93
N ASP A 42 27.02 -20.49 7.84
CA ASP A 42 27.54 -19.70 8.94
C ASP A 42 28.41 -18.53 8.42
N GLY A 43 28.29 -17.37 9.04
CA GLY A 43 29.05 -16.20 8.63
C GLY A 43 28.46 -15.45 7.43
N SER A 44 27.23 -15.77 7.00
CA SER A 44 26.59 -15.13 5.84
C SER A 44 26.32 -13.64 6.07
N THR A 45 26.44 -12.85 5.00
CA THR A 45 25.96 -11.48 4.90
C THR A 45 24.64 -11.48 4.11
N LEU A 46 23.60 -10.93 4.70
CA LEU A 46 22.31 -10.76 4.07
C LEU A 46 22.38 -9.61 3.05
N VAL A 47 21.94 -9.84 1.82
CA VAL A 47 21.72 -8.79 0.82
C VAL A 47 20.26 -8.44 0.81
N LEU A 48 19.94 -7.24 1.29
CA LEU A 48 18.59 -6.67 1.25
C LEU A 48 18.52 -5.67 0.10
N HIS A 49 17.92 -6.11 -1.00
CA HIS A 49 17.66 -5.27 -2.16
C HIS A 49 16.19 -4.90 -2.20
N LEU A 50 15.89 -3.59 -2.19
CA LEU A 50 14.55 -3.04 -2.34
C LEU A 50 14.51 -2.19 -3.62
N GLU A 51 13.55 -2.46 -4.51
CA GLU A 51 13.42 -1.76 -5.79
C GLU A 51 11.94 -1.57 -6.15
N GLY A 52 11.58 -0.36 -6.58
CA GLY A 52 10.22 0.00 -6.95
C GLY A 52 9.28 0.03 -5.75
N ASP A 53 8.09 -0.54 -5.91
CA ASP A 53 7.09 -0.64 -4.84
C ASP A 53 7.47 -1.74 -3.83
N VAL A 54 7.17 -1.48 -2.56
CA VAL A 54 7.18 -2.45 -1.47
C VAL A 54 5.74 -2.62 -0.99
N PRO A 55 4.97 -3.53 -1.63
CA PRO A 55 3.53 -3.64 -1.37
C PRO A 55 3.26 -4.25 -0.01
N GLU A 56 2.09 -3.98 0.55
CA GLU A 56 1.60 -4.66 1.75
C GLU A 56 1.34 -6.15 1.48
N ARG A 57 0.91 -6.44 0.27
CA ARG A 57 0.59 -7.78 -0.21
C ARG A 57 1.24 -8.03 -1.57
N LEU A 58 1.84 -9.19 -1.70
CA LEU A 58 2.43 -9.59 -2.97
C LEU A 58 1.35 -10.08 -3.94
N PRO A 59 1.42 -9.68 -5.22
CA PRO A 59 0.55 -10.23 -6.25
C PRO A 59 0.79 -11.73 -6.44
N ALA A 60 -0.19 -12.43 -7.02
CA ALA A 60 -0.11 -13.85 -7.28
C ALA A 60 1.07 -14.23 -8.18
N GLU A 61 1.80 -15.28 -7.82
CA GLU A 61 2.97 -15.74 -8.58
C GLU A 61 2.57 -16.57 -9.79
N ILE A 62 3.02 -16.17 -10.97
CA ILE A 62 3.07 -17.05 -12.13
C ILE A 62 4.47 -17.68 -12.17
N PRO A 63 4.65 -18.98 -11.88
CA PRO A 63 5.95 -19.63 -11.86
C PRO A 63 6.39 -19.98 -13.29
N ILE A 64 6.60 -18.97 -14.13
CA ILE A 64 7.24 -19.14 -15.44
C ILE A 64 8.71 -18.77 -15.27
N PRO A 65 9.66 -19.72 -15.31
CA PRO A 65 11.08 -19.45 -15.06
C PRO A 65 11.71 -18.40 -16.00
N LEU A 66 11.12 -18.17 -17.19
CA LEU A 66 11.60 -17.20 -18.17
C LEU A 66 11.10 -15.76 -17.92
N VAL A 67 10.11 -15.55 -17.05
CA VAL A 67 9.48 -14.24 -16.80
C VAL A 67 9.76 -13.75 -15.37
N GLN A 68 10.70 -14.36 -14.66
CA GLN A 68 11.10 -13.90 -13.34
C GLN A 68 11.81 -12.53 -13.45
N ARG A 69 11.00 -11.45 -13.51
CA ARG A 69 11.43 -10.15 -12.98
C ARG A 69 11.78 -10.36 -11.50
N GLN A 70 12.82 -9.69 -11.04
CA GLN A 70 13.14 -9.71 -9.61
C GLN A 70 11.90 -9.26 -8.84
N ARG A 71 11.34 -10.16 -8.05
CA ARG A 71 10.10 -9.91 -7.30
C ARG A 71 10.36 -8.95 -6.15
N ALA A 72 9.52 -7.95 -5.96
CA ALA A 72 9.56 -7.09 -4.77
C ALA A 72 9.37 -7.89 -3.46
N LEU A 73 9.90 -7.48 -2.35
CA LEU A 73 9.52 -7.96 -1.02
C LEU A 73 8.29 -7.18 -0.57
N SER A 74 7.39 -7.80 0.19
CA SER A 74 6.35 -7.04 0.89
C SER A 74 6.89 -6.42 2.18
N VAL A 75 6.15 -5.45 2.73
CA VAL A 75 6.49 -4.83 4.03
C VAL A 75 6.64 -5.91 5.11
N GLU A 76 5.70 -6.86 5.18
CA GLU A 76 5.76 -7.99 6.12
C GLU A 76 7.01 -8.86 5.89
N GLU A 77 7.37 -9.14 4.63
CA GLU A 77 8.58 -9.92 4.33
C GLU A 77 9.87 -9.18 4.74
N VAL A 78 9.93 -7.84 4.58
CA VAL A 78 11.05 -7.01 5.06
C VAL A 78 11.16 -7.09 6.57
N TRP A 79 10.05 -6.85 7.28
CA TRP A 79 9.97 -6.99 8.73
C TRP A 79 10.40 -8.38 9.22
N ASP A 80 9.90 -9.44 8.59
CA ASP A 80 10.21 -10.83 8.97
C ASP A 80 11.69 -11.18 8.73
N VAL A 81 12.25 -10.76 7.58
CA VAL A 81 13.68 -10.94 7.25
C VAL A 81 14.56 -10.26 8.28
N LEU A 82 14.32 -8.98 8.58
CA LEU A 82 15.12 -8.21 9.52
C LEU A 82 15.02 -8.79 10.94
N GLY A 83 13.79 -9.10 11.38
CA GLY A 83 13.57 -9.68 12.68
C GLY A 83 14.22 -11.07 12.87
N ARG A 84 14.18 -11.95 11.83
CA ARG A 84 14.86 -13.26 11.87
C ARG A 84 16.38 -13.09 11.81
N ALA A 85 16.87 -12.24 10.90
CA ALA A 85 18.30 -12.01 10.74
C ALA A 85 18.95 -11.40 12.00
N ALA A 86 18.19 -10.63 12.77
CA ALA A 86 18.67 -10.10 14.05
C ALA A 86 18.99 -11.23 15.06
N ASP A 87 18.12 -12.23 15.16
CA ASP A 87 18.25 -13.35 16.09
C ASP A 87 19.13 -14.51 15.57
N ASP A 88 19.38 -14.58 14.25
CA ASP A 88 20.12 -15.69 13.59
C ASP A 88 21.65 -15.45 13.67
N SER A 89 22.37 -16.27 14.42
CA SER A 89 23.83 -16.19 14.58
C SER A 89 24.60 -16.44 13.29
N ARG A 90 23.99 -17.11 12.30
CA ARG A 90 24.60 -17.38 10.99
C ARG A 90 24.70 -16.10 10.14
N ILE A 91 23.81 -15.13 10.36
CA ILE A 91 23.85 -13.82 9.69
C ILE A 91 24.74 -12.89 10.49
N ARG A 92 25.74 -12.28 9.85
CA ARG A 92 26.74 -11.43 10.49
C ARG A 92 26.61 -9.94 10.15
N GLY A 93 25.89 -9.58 9.10
CA GLY A 93 25.67 -8.21 8.68
C GLY A 93 24.71 -8.13 7.51
N ILE A 94 24.34 -6.90 7.11
CA ILE A 94 23.45 -6.62 5.98
C ILE A 94 24.17 -5.69 5.00
N LEU A 95 24.15 -6.05 3.71
CA LEU A 95 24.35 -5.13 2.58
C LEU A 95 22.98 -4.67 2.12
N PHE A 96 22.68 -3.37 2.25
CA PHE A 96 21.42 -2.76 1.91
C PHE A 96 21.54 -1.99 0.60
N GLU A 97 20.67 -2.27 -0.34
CA GLU A 97 20.68 -1.72 -1.70
C GLU A 97 19.28 -1.21 -2.10
N PRO A 98 18.86 -0.03 -1.64
CA PRO A 98 17.61 0.59 -2.10
C PRO A 98 17.81 1.25 -3.47
N ARG A 99 16.87 1.05 -4.40
CA ARG A 99 16.93 1.61 -5.77
C ARG A 99 15.57 1.96 -6.31
N GLY A 100 15.39 3.22 -6.76
CA GLY A 100 14.19 3.66 -7.48
C GLY A 100 12.91 3.32 -6.75
N LEU A 101 12.85 3.61 -5.44
CA LEU A 101 11.73 3.26 -4.59
C LEU A 101 10.50 4.10 -4.93
N ASP A 102 9.36 3.42 -5.04
CA ASP A 102 8.04 4.02 -5.22
C ASP A 102 7.12 3.59 -4.07
N ILE A 103 7.43 4.08 -2.87
CA ILE A 103 6.73 3.78 -1.63
C ILE A 103 6.29 5.06 -0.95
N GLY A 104 5.19 5.01 -0.20
CA GLY A 104 4.71 6.15 0.57
C GLY A 104 5.51 6.38 1.86
N TRP A 105 5.22 7.48 2.52
CA TRP A 105 6.00 7.95 3.66
C TRP A 105 5.77 7.13 4.92
N GLY A 106 4.60 6.50 5.08
CA GLY A 106 4.31 5.61 6.20
C GLY A 106 5.15 4.33 6.16
N LYS A 107 5.17 3.64 5.01
CA LYS A 107 5.99 2.42 4.80
C LYS A 107 7.48 2.73 4.85
N MET A 108 7.89 3.88 4.33
CA MET A 108 9.27 4.30 4.37
C MET A 108 9.76 4.47 5.81
N GLU A 109 8.94 5.09 6.67
CA GLU A 109 9.20 5.26 8.10
C GLU A 109 9.25 3.88 8.80
N GLU A 110 8.35 2.95 8.47
CA GLU A 110 8.33 1.59 9.00
C GLU A 110 9.61 0.81 8.65
N ILE A 111 10.02 0.81 7.38
CA ILE A 111 11.24 0.11 6.92
C ILE A 111 12.50 0.73 7.56
N HIS A 112 12.54 2.06 7.70
CA HIS A 112 13.62 2.76 8.39
C HIS A 112 13.74 2.29 9.84
N ASP A 113 12.62 2.25 10.56
CA ASP A 113 12.58 1.82 11.95
C ASP A 113 12.97 0.35 12.11
N ASP A 114 12.53 -0.52 11.20
CA ASP A 114 12.90 -1.95 11.17
C ASP A 114 14.42 -2.13 10.99
N LEU A 115 15.04 -1.33 10.11
CA LEU A 115 16.51 -1.33 9.92
C LEU A 115 17.24 -0.83 11.17
N ALA A 116 16.75 0.24 11.78
CA ALA A 116 17.31 0.81 13.01
C ALA A 116 17.18 -0.18 14.18
N GLU A 117 16.01 -0.84 14.31
CA GLU A 117 15.77 -1.89 15.32
C GLU A 117 16.66 -3.11 15.12
N PHE A 118 16.85 -3.57 13.87
CA PHE A 118 17.79 -4.64 13.55
C PHE A 118 19.18 -4.33 14.09
N ARG A 119 19.71 -3.12 13.81
CA ARG A 119 21.02 -2.69 14.30
C ARG A 119 21.08 -2.63 15.82
N ARG A 120 20.08 -2.01 16.43
CA ARG A 120 20.02 -1.83 17.89
C ARG A 120 19.97 -3.17 18.62
N LYS A 121 19.16 -4.11 18.11
CA LYS A 121 18.95 -5.42 18.74
C LYS A 121 20.11 -6.37 18.53
N SER A 122 20.66 -6.43 17.33
CA SER A 122 21.65 -7.43 16.94
C SER A 122 23.10 -6.96 17.09
N GLY A 123 23.35 -5.65 17.02
CA GLY A 123 24.70 -5.07 16.95
C GLY A 123 25.45 -5.41 15.65
N LYS A 124 24.79 -6.03 14.69
CA LYS A 124 25.38 -6.43 13.40
C LYS A 124 25.48 -5.24 12.45
N PRO A 125 26.58 -5.07 11.69
CA PRO A 125 26.73 -3.96 10.77
C PRO A 125 25.74 -3.99 9.61
N VAL A 126 25.24 -2.79 9.24
CA VAL A 126 24.45 -2.56 8.04
C VAL A 126 25.18 -1.53 7.18
N ILE A 127 25.57 -1.91 5.97
CA ILE A 127 26.24 -1.03 5.00
C ILE A 127 25.31 -0.81 3.83
N THR A 128 25.08 0.45 3.48
CA THR A 128 24.25 0.83 2.32
C THR A 128 25.11 1.23 1.14
N TYR A 129 24.75 0.73 -0.03
CA TYR A 129 25.24 1.17 -1.32
C TYR A 129 24.15 1.82 -2.14
N LEU A 130 24.32 3.10 -2.45
CA LEU A 130 23.35 3.92 -3.17
C LEU A 130 23.73 4.11 -4.64
N ARG A 131 22.74 4.11 -5.51
CA ARG A 131 22.83 4.49 -6.92
C ARG A 131 21.65 5.38 -7.29
N THR A 132 21.94 6.55 -7.82
CA THR A 132 20.94 7.57 -8.19
C THR A 132 19.85 7.76 -7.12
N PRO A 133 20.23 7.93 -5.83
CA PRO A 133 19.27 7.99 -4.75
C PRO A 133 18.48 9.29 -4.75
N THR A 134 17.17 9.16 -4.54
CA THR A 134 16.26 10.24 -4.19
C THR A 134 16.18 10.41 -2.66
N ALA A 135 15.31 11.30 -2.21
CA ALA A 135 15.04 11.47 -0.78
C ALA A 135 14.59 10.15 -0.10
N ARG A 136 13.90 9.25 -0.84
CA ARG A 136 13.39 7.97 -0.28
C ARG A 136 14.52 6.98 0.05
N GLU A 137 15.39 6.70 -0.92
CA GLU A 137 16.53 5.81 -0.69
C GLU A 137 17.46 6.36 0.38
N TYR A 138 17.67 7.67 0.36
CA TYR A 138 18.53 8.34 1.34
C TYR A 138 17.92 8.30 2.75
N TYR A 139 16.61 8.52 2.88
CA TYR A 139 15.89 8.39 4.14
C TYR A 139 16.16 7.02 4.78
N LEU A 140 15.98 5.93 4.02
CA LEU A 140 16.25 4.58 4.53
C LEU A 140 17.74 4.36 4.86
N ALA A 141 18.64 4.91 4.04
CA ALA A 141 20.08 4.78 4.25
C ALA A 141 20.54 5.42 5.57
N THR A 142 19.84 6.46 6.05
CA THR A 142 20.18 7.11 7.34
C THR A 142 20.03 6.19 8.55
N ALA A 143 19.27 5.10 8.44
CA ALA A 143 19.16 4.06 9.46
C ALA A 143 20.40 3.14 9.55
N THR A 144 21.40 3.27 8.66
CA THR A 144 22.50 2.31 8.51
C THR A 144 23.83 2.83 9.07
N ASP A 145 24.85 1.96 9.17
CA ASP A 145 26.13 2.32 9.80
C ASP A 145 27.08 3.05 8.87
N LYS A 146 26.97 2.82 7.56
CA LYS A 146 27.81 3.46 6.56
C LYS A 146 27.12 3.51 5.21
N ILE A 147 27.20 4.68 4.60
CA ILE A 147 26.57 4.98 3.31
C ILE A 147 27.64 5.18 2.25
N PHE A 148 27.61 4.36 1.22
CA PHE A 148 28.42 4.50 0.02
C PHE A 148 27.58 5.06 -1.12
N LEU A 149 28.17 5.98 -1.88
CA LEU A 149 27.62 6.50 -3.13
C LEU A 149 28.68 6.41 -4.22
N ALA A 150 28.33 6.00 -5.44
CA ALA A 150 29.28 5.94 -6.53
C ALA A 150 29.85 7.33 -6.87
N PRO A 151 31.16 7.46 -7.24
CA PRO A 151 31.84 8.74 -7.37
C PRO A 151 31.24 9.71 -8.41
N GLU A 152 30.66 9.17 -9.49
CA GLU A 152 30.05 9.95 -10.58
C GLU A 152 28.53 10.04 -10.44
N ASP A 153 28.00 9.71 -9.26
CA ASP A 153 26.58 9.75 -8.96
C ASP A 153 26.16 11.09 -8.31
N SER A 154 24.91 11.25 -8.05
CA SER A 154 24.34 12.40 -7.34
C SER A 154 23.38 11.95 -6.24
N LEU A 155 23.27 12.74 -5.19
CA LEU A 155 22.28 12.59 -4.13
C LEU A 155 21.16 13.62 -4.39
N ASP A 156 19.99 13.14 -4.83
CA ASP A 156 18.85 14.00 -5.15
C ASP A 156 17.96 14.24 -3.91
N VAL A 157 18.48 15.01 -2.96
CA VAL A 157 17.76 15.48 -1.77
C VAL A 157 17.70 16.99 -1.83
N LYS A 158 16.54 17.57 -2.19
CA LYS A 158 16.35 18.99 -2.51
C LYS A 158 15.05 19.57 -1.95
N GLY A 159 14.44 18.86 -0.97
CA GLY A 159 13.14 19.21 -0.42
C GLY A 159 12.01 18.37 -1.03
N LEU A 160 10.78 18.75 -0.73
CA LEU A 160 9.57 18.05 -1.13
C LEU A 160 8.65 18.99 -1.90
N ALA A 161 8.02 18.48 -2.95
CA ALA A 161 7.00 19.19 -3.70
C ALA A 161 5.75 18.31 -3.86
N ALA A 162 4.57 18.91 -3.76
CA ALA A 162 3.30 18.25 -4.07
C ALA A 162 2.67 18.91 -5.28
N GLU A 163 2.32 18.11 -6.27
CA GLU A 163 1.63 18.56 -7.47
C GLU A 163 0.21 18.01 -7.51
N SER A 164 -0.74 18.84 -7.95
CA SER A 164 -2.14 18.43 -8.18
C SER A 164 -2.55 18.76 -9.60
N LEU A 165 -3.10 17.78 -10.30
CA LEU A 165 -3.62 17.96 -11.65
C LEU A 165 -5.12 18.27 -11.62
N PHE A 166 -5.55 19.18 -12.52
CA PHE A 166 -6.94 19.58 -12.70
C PHE A 166 -7.36 19.32 -14.13
N PHE A 167 -8.42 18.56 -14.34
CA PHE A 167 -8.88 18.11 -15.65
C PHE A 167 -10.11 18.85 -16.17
N LYS A 168 -10.67 19.81 -15.40
CA LYS A 168 -11.88 20.54 -15.79
C LYS A 168 -11.80 21.09 -17.21
N ASP A 169 -10.75 21.84 -17.53
CA ASP A 169 -10.63 22.48 -18.84
C ASP A 169 -10.44 21.46 -19.99
N THR A 170 -9.86 20.30 -19.69
CA THR A 170 -9.74 19.17 -20.62
C THR A 170 -11.10 18.55 -20.87
N LEU A 171 -11.88 18.30 -19.81
CA LEU A 171 -13.23 17.74 -19.90
C LEU A 171 -14.16 18.69 -20.65
N ASP A 172 -14.10 19.99 -20.39
CA ASP A 172 -14.88 21.02 -21.09
C ASP A 172 -14.57 21.02 -22.60
N LYS A 173 -13.29 20.92 -22.99
CA LYS A 173 -12.88 20.79 -24.40
C LYS A 173 -13.41 19.53 -25.06
N LEU A 174 -13.51 18.42 -24.32
CA LEU A 174 -14.09 17.17 -24.80
C LEU A 174 -15.62 17.21 -24.83
N GLY A 175 -16.26 18.19 -24.19
CA GLY A 175 -17.72 18.23 -24.05
C GLY A 175 -18.24 17.34 -22.94
N VAL A 176 -17.40 17.01 -21.97
CA VAL A 176 -17.74 16.22 -20.77
C VAL A 176 -17.92 17.17 -19.59
N GLN A 177 -19.01 17.06 -18.86
CA GLN A 177 -19.26 17.83 -17.65
C GLN A 177 -19.22 16.91 -16.44
N ALA A 178 -18.35 17.19 -15.47
CA ALA A 178 -18.34 16.49 -14.19
C ALA A 178 -19.39 17.13 -13.25
N GLU A 179 -20.20 16.30 -12.62
CA GLU A 179 -21.11 16.69 -11.54
C GLU A 179 -20.69 15.99 -10.25
N VAL A 180 -20.35 16.79 -9.24
CA VAL A 180 -19.92 16.30 -7.93
C VAL A 180 -20.81 16.88 -6.85
N ILE A 181 -21.24 16.04 -5.93
CA ILE A 181 -21.93 16.43 -4.70
C ILE A 181 -21.15 15.84 -3.54
N HIS A 182 -20.73 16.65 -2.59
CA HIS A 182 -19.95 16.20 -1.42
C HIS A 182 -20.43 16.87 -0.14
N ILE A 183 -20.15 16.24 1.00
CA ILE A 183 -20.33 16.82 2.32
C ILE A 183 -18.97 16.96 3.00
N GLY A 184 -18.72 18.16 3.50
CA GLY A 184 -17.48 18.55 4.15
C GLY A 184 -16.60 19.47 3.28
N LYS A 185 -16.09 20.53 3.90
CA LYS A 185 -15.33 21.59 3.20
C LYS A 185 -13.94 21.16 2.71
N TYR A 186 -13.42 20.05 3.24
CA TYR A 186 -12.15 19.44 2.82
C TYR A 186 -12.35 18.20 1.95
N LYS A 187 -13.59 17.82 1.61
CA LYS A 187 -13.85 16.62 0.78
C LYS A 187 -13.82 16.99 -0.70
N ASP A 188 -12.65 17.28 -1.19
CA ASP A 188 -12.36 17.84 -2.51
C ASP A 188 -11.89 16.82 -3.57
N ALA A 189 -12.12 15.51 -3.34
CA ALA A 189 -11.73 14.46 -4.28
C ALA A 189 -12.28 14.66 -5.71
N GLY A 190 -13.44 15.32 -5.85
CA GLY A 190 -14.02 15.66 -7.16
C GLY A 190 -13.54 16.98 -7.75
N ASP A 191 -12.81 17.79 -7.00
CA ASP A 191 -12.40 19.14 -7.44
C ASP A 191 -11.45 19.09 -8.64
N MET A 192 -10.65 18.04 -8.77
CA MET A 192 -9.80 17.82 -9.93
C MET A 192 -10.58 17.77 -11.26
N PHE A 193 -11.86 17.41 -11.24
CA PHE A 193 -12.72 17.34 -12.41
C PHE A 193 -13.61 18.58 -12.58
N THR A 194 -13.84 19.35 -11.50
CA THR A 194 -14.78 20.47 -11.47
C THR A 194 -14.12 21.84 -11.34
N ARG A 195 -12.83 21.89 -11.03
CA ARG A 195 -12.06 23.11 -10.83
C ARG A 195 -10.79 23.13 -11.68
N ALA A 196 -10.20 24.32 -11.84
CA ALA A 196 -8.92 24.53 -12.51
C ALA A 196 -7.77 24.82 -11.53
N SER A 197 -8.03 24.83 -10.21
CA SER A 197 -7.04 25.10 -9.16
C SER A 197 -7.54 24.64 -7.79
N MET A 198 -6.60 24.52 -6.85
CA MET A 198 -6.88 24.17 -5.44
C MET A 198 -7.78 25.21 -4.76
N THR A 199 -8.64 24.73 -3.86
CA THR A 199 -9.33 25.59 -2.88
C THR A 199 -8.37 26.01 -1.75
N PRO A 200 -8.71 27.05 -0.97
CA PRO A 200 -7.95 27.37 0.25
C PRO A 200 -7.87 26.20 1.23
N GLU A 201 -8.95 25.43 1.36
CA GLU A 201 -9.04 24.26 2.24
C GLU A 201 -8.15 23.11 1.75
N THR A 202 -8.13 22.84 0.45
CA THR A 202 -7.22 21.86 -0.17
C THR A 202 -5.77 22.26 0.09
N LYS A 203 -5.44 23.54 -0.11
CA LYS A 203 -4.10 24.05 0.13
C LYS A 203 -3.70 23.92 1.60
N GLU A 204 -4.59 24.31 2.54
CA GLU A 204 -4.33 24.20 3.98
C GLU A 204 -3.95 22.77 4.38
N GLN A 205 -4.72 21.77 3.91
CA GLN A 205 -4.44 20.37 4.30
C GLN A 205 -3.18 19.82 3.61
N LEU A 206 -2.90 20.18 2.35
CA LEU A 206 -1.68 19.77 1.66
C LEU A 206 -0.43 20.41 2.28
N ASP A 207 -0.47 21.70 2.63
CA ASP A 207 0.61 22.37 3.34
C ASP A 207 0.91 21.66 4.68
N ALA A 208 -0.15 21.28 5.43
CA ALA A 208 0.03 20.56 6.71
C ALA A 208 0.64 19.16 6.53
N VAL A 209 0.32 18.46 5.43
CA VAL A 209 0.94 17.16 5.11
C VAL A 209 2.40 17.34 4.71
N LEU A 210 2.69 18.31 3.83
CA LEU A 210 4.07 18.61 3.41
C LEU A 210 4.95 19.03 4.58
N ASP A 211 4.44 19.88 5.48
CA ASP A 211 5.15 20.30 6.68
C ASP A 211 5.53 19.11 7.57
N GLN A 212 4.61 18.17 7.75
CA GLN A 212 4.87 16.95 8.51
C GLN A 212 5.93 16.08 7.84
N TYR A 213 5.80 15.81 6.54
CA TYR A 213 6.75 14.98 5.79
C TYR A 213 8.14 15.62 5.76
N TYR A 214 8.21 16.92 5.50
CA TYR A 214 9.48 17.66 5.48
C TYR A 214 10.13 17.72 6.85
N GLY A 215 9.34 17.98 7.89
CA GLY A 215 9.81 17.96 9.27
C GLY A 215 10.37 16.59 9.68
N ASN A 216 9.69 15.51 9.30
CA ASN A 216 10.14 14.14 9.53
C ASN A 216 11.42 13.82 8.74
N LEU A 217 11.50 14.19 7.46
CA LEU A 217 12.70 14.02 6.63
C LEU A 217 13.92 14.70 7.28
N ILE A 218 13.76 15.96 7.70
CA ILE A 218 14.83 16.72 8.35
C ILE A 218 15.27 16.04 9.64
N SER A 219 14.33 15.66 10.52
CA SER A 219 14.65 15.06 11.81
C SER A 219 15.36 13.71 11.65
N THR A 220 14.91 12.87 10.71
CA THR A 220 15.49 11.56 10.43
C THR A 220 16.91 11.68 9.87
N ILE A 221 17.14 12.61 8.93
CA ILE A 221 18.51 12.89 8.44
C ILE A 221 19.38 13.45 9.56
N ALA A 222 18.86 14.37 10.37
CA ALA A 222 19.60 14.97 11.48
C ALA A 222 20.06 13.91 12.50
N GLU A 223 19.17 12.99 12.86
CA GLU A 223 19.49 11.88 13.76
C GLU A 223 20.50 10.92 13.13
N GLY A 224 20.24 10.41 11.93
CA GLY A 224 21.10 9.44 11.25
C GLY A 224 22.49 9.99 10.89
N ARG A 225 22.59 11.29 10.60
CA ARG A 225 23.86 11.97 10.27
C ARG A 225 24.47 12.76 11.44
N ARG A 226 23.86 12.72 12.62
CA ARG A 226 24.30 13.42 13.86
C ARG A 226 24.50 14.91 13.61
N LYS A 227 23.57 15.54 12.90
CA LYS A 227 23.55 16.96 12.58
C LYS A 227 22.42 17.66 13.34
N GLN A 228 22.51 18.98 13.43
CA GLN A 228 21.38 19.77 13.94
C GLN A 228 20.31 19.90 12.84
N PRO A 229 19.02 19.88 13.18
CA PRO A 229 17.93 20.00 12.20
C PRO A 229 18.04 21.23 11.29
N ASP A 230 18.42 22.38 11.83
CA ASP A 230 18.60 23.61 11.02
C ASP A 230 19.77 23.50 10.02
N ALA A 231 20.83 22.78 10.39
CA ALA A 231 21.94 22.52 9.46
C ALA A 231 21.50 21.58 8.32
N VAL A 232 20.67 20.58 8.63
CA VAL A 232 20.08 19.70 7.61
C VAL A 232 19.16 20.49 6.67
N ARG A 233 18.33 21.38 7.23
CA ARG A 233 17.45 22.26 6.42
C ARG A 233 18.27 23.09 5.43
N ALA A 234 19.34 23.73 5.91
CA ALA A 234 20.22 24.53 5.06
C ALA A 234 20.89 23.69 3.94
N LEU A 235 21.27 22.44 4.25
CA LEU A 235 21.79 21.51 3.24
C LEU A 235 20.73 21.14 2.21
N ILE A 236 19.52 20.78 2.63
CA ILE A 236 18.44 20.43 1.68
C ILE A 236 18.10 21.60 0.76
N ASP A 237 18.15 22.85 1.27
CA ASP A 237 17.91 24.05 0.47
C ASP A 237 19.01 24.28 -0.61
N ASP A 238 20.20 23.69 -0.45
CA ASP A 238 21.32 23.73 -1.41
C ASP A 238 21.39 22.50 -2.33
N GLY A 239 20.53 21.49 -2.10
CA GLY A 239 20.45 20.29 -2.94
C GLY A 239 19.92 20.55 -4.36
N PRO A 240 20.12 19.61 -5.31
CA PRO A 240 20.75 18.28 -5.17
C PRO A 240 22.28 18.34 -5.15
N PHE A 241 22.92 17.28 -4.66
CA PHE A 241 24.37 17.22 -4.46
C PHE A 241 25.06 16.31 -5.46
N LEU A 242 26.24 16.70 -5.95
CA LEU A 242 27.18 15.72 -6.50
C LEU A 242 27.69 14.81 -5.37
N ALA A 243 28.06 13.59 -5.69
CA ALA A 243 28.52 12.61 -4.68
C ALA A 243 29.67 13.15 -3.82
N LYS A 244 30.60 13.89 -4.43
CA LYS A 244 31.75 14.52 -3.74
C LYS A 244 31.29 15.57 -2.72
N ASP A 245 30.30 16.40 -3.07
CA ASP A 245 29.78 17.45 -2.20
C ASP A 245 28.95 16.82 -1.06
N ALA A 246 28.13 15.82 -1.36
CA ALA A 246 27.42 15.04 -0.35
C ALA A 246 28.36 14.40 0.69
N GLN A 247 29.56 13.95 0.28
CA GLN A 247 30.56 13.46 1.19
C GLN A 247 31.20 14.59 2.03
N ALA A 248 31.56 15.69 1.40
CA ALA A 248 32.15 16.84 2.07
C ALA A 248 31.22 17.41 3.13
N ASP A 249 29.92 17.45 2.85
CA ASP A 249 28.88 17.89 3.76
C ASP A 249 28.47 16.84 4.79
N GLY A 250 29.05 15.64 4.73
CA GLY A 250 28.80 14.56 5.66
C GLY A 250 27.38 13.97 5.54
N LEU A 251 26.76 14.08 4.37
CA LEU A 251 25.50 13.40 4.04
C LEU A 251 25.74 11.93 3.72
N ILE A 252 26.91 11.57 3.16
CA ILE A 252 27.36 10.20 2.96
C ILE A 252 28.72 9.98 3.61
N ASP A 253 29.13 8.72 3.78
CA ASP A 253 30.39 8.38 4.47
C ASP A 253 31.54 8.13 3.51
N SER A 254 31.28 7.56 2.35
CA SER A 254 32.31 7.17 1.39
C SER A 254 31.86 7.26 -0.05
N LEU A 255 32.74 7.78 -0.90
CA LEU A 255 32.65 7.55 -2.34
C LEU A 255 33.19 6.15 -2.66
N GLY A 256 32.45 5.38 -3.44
CA GLY A 256 32.87 4.04 -3.83
C GLY A 256 31.81 3.26 -4.56
N TYR A 257 32.25 2.21 -5.24
CA TYR A 257 31.39 1.27 -5.93
C TYR A 257 30.97 0.10 -5.01
N GLU A 258 30.10 -0.77 -5.50
CA GLU A 258 29.56 -1.91 -4.75
C GLU A 258 30.68 -2.82 -4.18
N ASP A 259 31.72 -3.08 -4.96
CA ASP A 259 32.87 -3.88 -4.53
C ASP A 259 33.59 -3.28 -3.32
N GLN A 260 33.64 -1.96 -3.21
CA GLN A 260 34.25 -1.26 -2.08
C GLN A 260 33.33 -1.29 -0.84
N ALA A 261 32.01 -1.23 -1.02
CA ALA A 261 31.05 -1.47 0.08
C ALA A 261 31.14 -2.93 0.58
N VAL A 262 31.32 -3.89 -0.34
CA VAL A 262 31.58 -5.30 -0.02
C VAL A 262 32.89 -5.46 0.73
N ALA A 263 33.97 -4.81 0.29
CA ALA A 263 35.27 -4.85 0.96
C ALA A 263 35.21 -4.24 2.38
N GLU A 264 34.46 -3.18 2.58
CA GLU A 264 34.20 -2.62 3.92
C GLU A 264 33.48 -3.63 4.83
N MET A 265 32.47 -4.34 4.31
CA MET A 265 31.80 -5.39 5.07
C MET A 265 32.74 -6.54 5.41
N GLN A 266 33.59 -6.99 4.47
CA GLN A 266 34.64 -7.99 4.72
C GLN A 266 35.57 -7.56 5.85
N HIS A 267 36.03 -6.31 5.80
CA HIS A 267 36.90 -5.75 6.84
C HIS A 267 36.21 -5.76 8.20
N ARG A 268 34.97 -5.28 8.31
CA ARG A 268 34.22 -5.25 9.57
C ARG A 268 33.96 -6.64 10.15
N LEU A 269 33.72 -7.62 9.30
CA LEU A 269 33.46 -9.01 9.70
C LEU A 269 34.74 -9.84 9.87
N ASN A 270 35.89 -9.28 9.54
CA ASN A 270 37.19 -9.97 9.50
C ASN A 270 37.12 -11.24 8.64
N GLN A 271 36.58 -11.10 7.42
CA GLN A 271 36.40 -12.17 6.43
C GLN A 271 37.17 -11.85 5.15
N SER A 272 37.86 -12.84 4.57
CA SER A 272 38.55 -12.67 3.29
C SER A 272 37.59 -12.70 2.09
N GLU A 273 36.44 -13.36 2.24
CA GLU A 273 35.38 -13.46 1.23
C GLU A 273 34.02 -13.45 1.94
N LEU A 274 33.02 -12.74 1.36
CA LEU A 274 31.67 -12.73 1.89
C LEU A 274 30.83 -13.85 1.28
N THR A 275 30.28 -14.70 2.15
CA THR A 275 29.17 -15.56 1.78
C THR A 275 27.90 -14.71 1.78
N ARG A 276 27.34 -14.41 0.61
CA ARG A 276 26.15 -13.57 0.46
C ARG A 276 24.90 -14.42 0.30
N ILE A 277 23.82 -14.04 0.97
CA ILE A 277 22.51 -14.63 0.80
C ILE A 277 21.47 -13.52 0.57
N SER A 278 20.67 -13.63 -0.48
CA SER A 278 19.61 -12.65 -0.70
C SER A 278 18.48 -12.82 0.33
N ALA A 279 17.78 -11.72 0.66
CA ALA A 279 16.65 -11.73 1.58
C ALA A 279 15.60 -12.80 1.23
N ARG A 280 15.30 -12.98 -0.05
CA ARG A 280 14.38 -14.03 -0.53
C ARG A 280 14.89 -15.45 -0.35
N ALA A 281 16.16 -15.66 -0.62
CA ALA A 281 16.77 -16.97 -0.39
C ALA A 281 16.75 -17.29 1.10
N TYR A 282 17.01 -16.28 1.94
CA TYR A 282 16.97 -16.39 3.38
C TYR A 282 15.56 -16.75 3.89
N LEU A 283 14.50 -16.12 3.37
CA LEU A 283 13.09 -16.45 3.72
C LEU A 283 12.71 -17.90 3.37
N ARG A 284 13.36 -18.50 2.37
CA ARG A 284 13.17 -19.92 2.00
C ARG A 284 14.02 -20.88 2.84
N GLY A 285 14.96 -20.35 3.62
CA GLY A 285 15.76 -21.16 4.53
C GLY A 285 14.89 -21.77 5.65
N ASP A 286 15.41 -22.82 6.28
CA ASP A 286 14.75 -23.44 7.45
C ASP A 286 14.89 -22.52 8.68
N THR A 287 14.02 -21.55 8.75
CA THR A 287 13.95 -20.54 9.80
C THR A 287 12.54 -20.42 10.36
N SER A 288 11.78 -21.55 10.35
CA SER A 288 10.40 -21.55 10.83
C SER A 288 10.33 -21.00 12.25
N ARG A 289 9.66 -19.86 12.40
CA ARG A 289 9.32 -19.34 13.73
C ARG A 289 8.19 -20.20 14.31
N ALA A 290 8.53 -21.15 15.16
CA ALA A 290 7.55 -21.75 16.03
C ALA A 290 7.05 -20.66 16.99
N GLY A 291 5.76 -20.36 16.98
CA GLY A 291 5.15 -19.33 17.81
C GLY A 291 3.63 -19.37 17.71
N ARG A 292 2.94 -18.56 18.51
CA ARG A 292 1.50 -18.40 18.37
C ARG A 292 1.16 -17.74 17.05
N ARG A 293 0.20 -18.30 16.33
CA ARG A 293 -0.21 -17.83 15.02
C ARG A 293 -1.14 -16.62 15.15
N ILE A 294 -0.75 -15.52 14.56
CA ILE A 294 -1.51 -14.28 14.46
C ILE A 294 -1.82 -14.05 12.98
N ALA A 295 -3.09 -13.83 12.65
CA ALA A 295 -3.46 -13.49 11.29
C ALA A 295 -3.05 -12.03 10.99
N LEU A 296 -2.32 -11.82 9.89
CA LEU A 296 -2.12 -10.52 9.27
C LEU A 296 -3.10 -10.43 8.09
N VAL A 297 -4.22 -9.75 8.30
CA VAL A 297 -5.24 -9.58 7.26
C VAL A 297 -5.01 -8.25 6.57
N VAL A 298 -4.66 -8.29 5.28
CA VAL A 298 -4.25 -7.12 4.52
C VAL A 298 -5.38 -6.67 3.59
N GLY A 299 -5.86 -5.44 3.80
CA GLY A 299 -6.74 -4.69 2.88
C GLY A 299 -5.93 -3.59 2.19
N GLN A 300 -5.60 -3.78 0.90
CA GLN A 300 -4.79 -2.85 0.12
C GLN A 300 -5.56 -2.34 -1.09
N GLY A 301 -5.36 -1.04 -1.43
CA GLY A 301 -5.94 -0.40 -2.60
C GLY A 301 -7.38 0.09 -2.40
N MET A 302 -8.05 0.44 -3.50
CA MET A 302 -9.41 0.99 -3.45
C MET A 302 -10.44 -0.06 -3.02
N ILE A 303 -11.37 0.35 -2.15
CA ILE A 303 -12.49 -0.51 -1.74
C ILE A 303 -13.54 -0.50 -2.85
N THR A 304 -13.88 -1.69 -3.36
CA THR A 304 -14.87 -1.87 -4.43
C THR A 304 -16.01 -2.79 -4.02
N SER A 305 -17.19 -2.59 -4.61
CA SER A 305 -18.39 -3.41 -4.36
C SER A 305 -18.40 -4.74 -5.12
N GLY A 306 -17.33 -5.08 -5.85
CA GLY A 306 -17.23 -6.21 -6.77
C GLY A 306 -17.87 -7.50 -6.29
N THR A 307 -18.58 -8.19 -7.19
CA THR A 307 -19.28 -9.46 -6.93
C THR A 307 -18.34 -10.67 -6.88
N GLY A 308 -17.02 -10.41 -6.69
CA GLY A 308 -16.04 -11.45 -6.35
C GLY A 308 -15.87 -12.55 -7.41
N ASN A 309 -15.46 -12.20 -8.60
CA ASN A 309 -14.64 -13.13 -9.36
C ASN A 309 -13.25 -13.07 -8.72
N GLU A 310 -13.03 -13.93 -7.74
CA GLU A 310 -11.87 -13.98 -6.83
C GLU A 310 -10.50 -14.03 -7.54
N ALA A 311 -10.51 -14.13 -8.86
CA ALA A 311 -9.35 -14.23 -9.71
C ALA A 311 -8.91 -12.92 -10.36
N ALA A 312 -9.83 -11.97 -10.54
CA ALA A 312 -9.52 -10.65 -11.07
C ALA A 312 -9.08 -9.65 -9.98
N ASP A 313 -9.29 -10.01 -8.71
CA ASP A 313 -9.05 -9.16 -7.54
C ASP A 313 -7.60 -9.19 -7.03
N ASP A 314 -6.64 -9.31 -7.92
CA ASP A 314 -5.21 -9.31 -7.55
C ASP A 314 -4.75 -7.96 -6.96
N GLU A 315 -5.54 -6.90 -7.13
CA GLU A 315 -5.16 -5.56 -6.71
C GLU A 315 -6.17 -4.86 -5.79
N GLY A 316 -7.31 -5.50 -5.43
CA GLY A 316 -8.42 -4.78 -4.79
C GLY A 316 -8.82 -5.25 -3.41
N PHE A 317 -9.30 -4.31 -2.63
CA PHE A 317 -9.99 -4.47 -1.38
C PHE A 317 -11.50 -4.66 -1.67
N THR A 318 -11.90 -5.85 -2.16
CA THR A 318 -13.29 -6.08 -2.58
C THR A 318 -14.19 -6.48 -1.41
N GLY A 319 -15.41 -5.92 -1.37
CA GLY A 319 -16.35 -6.16 -0.30
C GLY A 319 -16.57 -7.66 -0.04
N THR A 320 -17.04 -8.39 -1.05
CA THR A 320 -17.40 -9.82 -0.90
C THR A 320 -16.19 -10.71 -0.58
N GLY A 321 -15.07 -10.52 -1.27
CA GLY A 321 -13.86 -11.31 -1.07
C GLY A 321 -13.26 -11.09 0.31
N PHE A 322 -13.20 -9.84 0.74
CA PHE A 322 -12.61 -9.50 2.02
C PHE A 322 -13.46 -9.95 3.22
N ILE A 323 -14.80 -9.85 3.14
CA ILE A 323 -15.73 -10.37 4.15
C ILE A 323 -15.55 -11.89 4.31
N LYS A 324 -15.47 -12.62 3.20
CA LYS A 324 -15.20 -14.08 3.25
C LYS A 324 -13.87 -14.40 3.94
N LEU A 325 -12.84 -13.58 3.68
CA LEU A 325 -11.54 -13.70 4.32
C LEU A 325 -11.62 -13.48 5.83
N LEU A 326 -12.33 -12.42 6.28
CA LEU A 326 -12.55 -12.15 7.70
C LEU A 326 -13.27 -13.33 8.40
N HIS A 327 -14.27 -13.93 7.74
CA HIS A 327 -14.95 -15.12 8.27
C HIS A 327 -14.01 -16.32 8.37
N GLN A 328 -13.20 -16.59 7.35
CA GLN A 328 -12.20 -17.68 7.38
C GLN A 328 -11.24 -17.53 8.55
N VAL A 329 -10.73 -16.31 8.80
CA VAL A 329 -9.86 -16.02 9.93
C VAL A 329 -10.60 -16.20 11.27
N GLY A 330 -11.86 -15.80 11.33
CA GLY A 330 -12.69 -15.96 12.53
C GLY A 330 -12.92 -17.42 12.92
N ASP A 331 -13.07 -18.28 11.93
CA ASP A 331 -13.39 -19.70 12.12
C ASP A 331 -12.14 -20.59 12.23
N ASP A 332 -10.92 -20.08 11.96
CA ASP A 332 -9.67 -20.82 12.13
C ASP A 332 -9.26 -20.88 13.61
N PRO A 333 -9.39 -22.04 14.30
CA PRO A 333 -9.05 -22.16 15.72
C PRO A 333 -7.54 -22.04 16.00
N SER A 334 -6.69 -22.15 14.99
CA SER A 334 -5.24 -22.00 15.13
C SER A 334 -4.79 -20.56 15.27
N ILE A 335 -5.63 -19.59 14.87
CA ILE A 335 -5.35 -18.15 14.93
C ILE A 335 -5.75 -17.62 16.32
N GLN A 336 -4.77 -17.04 17.01
CA GLN A 336 -4.92 -16.54 18.40
C GLN A 336 -5.23 -15.04 18.49
N GLY A 337 -5.08 -14.31 17.39
CA GLY A 337 -5.37 -12.89 17.30
C GLY A 337 -5.20 -12.38 15.88
N VAL A 338 -5.60 -11.14 15.63
CA VAL A 338 -5.68 -10.56 14.28
C VAL A 338 -5.03 -9.18 14.28
N ILE A 339 -4.16 -8.96 13.32
CA ILE A 339 -3.75 -7.62 12.89
C ILE A 339 -4.47 -7.35 11.59
N LEU A 340 -5.39 -6.37 11.60
CA LEU A 340 -6.04 -5.88 10.39
C LEU A 340 -5.19 -4.72 9.84
N ARG A 341 -4.42 -5.01 8.79
CA ARG A 341 -3.55 -4.04 8.11
C ARG A 341 -4.32 -3.39 6.97
N ILE A 342 -4.40 -2.06 6.97
CA ILE A 342 -5.14 -1.28 5.99
C ILE A 342 -4.18 -0.31 5.30
N ASP A 343 -4.14 -0.38 3.96
CA ASP A 343 -3.41 0.54 3.09
C ASP A 343 -4.33 0.92 1.93
N SER A 344 -5.24 1.89 2.18
CA SER A 344 -6.37 2.18 1.30
C SER A 344 -6.79 3.65 1.35
N PRO A 345 -7.01 4.30 0.17
CA PRO A 345 -7.57 5.64 0.07
C PRO A 345 -9.08 5.68 0.36
N GLY A 346 -9.72 4.51 0.50
CA GLY A 346 -11.16 4.33 0.60
C GLY A 346 -11.78 3.73 -0.65
N GLY A 347 -13.03 4.11 -0.97
CA GLY A 347 -13.75 3.61 -2.14
C GLY A 347 -15.26 3.53 -1.94
N ASP A 348 -15.88 2.43 -2.36
CA ASP A 348 -17.34 2.23 -2.28
C ASP A 348 -17.86 2.31 -0.85
N ALA A 349 -18.93 3.09 -0.67
CA ALA A 349 -19.47 3.41 0.64
C ALA A 349 -20.19 2.22 1.30
N LEU A 350 -20.88 1.39 0.49
CA LEU A 350 -21.63 0.23 0.97
C LEU A 350 -20.69 -0.93 1.28
N ALA A 351 -19.72 -1.20 0.39
CA ALA A 351 -18.71 -2.22 0.63
C ALA A 351 -17.91 -1.92 1.91
N SER A 352 -17.57 -0.63 2.16
CA SER A 352 -16.90 -0.22 3.39
C SER A 352 -17.74 -0.51 4.64
N ASP A 353 -19.05 -0.33 4.57
CA ASP A 353 -19.96 -0.61 5.69
C ASP A 353 -20.09 -2.12 5.96
N ASP A 354 -20.25 -2.91 4.90
CA ASP A 354 -20.32 -4.38 4.99
C ASP A 354 -19.03 -4.97 5.57
N ILE A 355 -17.86 -4.44 5.14
CA ILE A 355 -16.55 -4.87 5.66
C ILE A 355 -16.40 -4.47 7.14
N LEU A 356 -16.77 -3.25 7.53
CA LEU A 356 -16.75 -2.83 8.94
C LEU A 356 -17.61 -3.74 9.81
N HIS A 357 -18.81 -4.11 9.33
CA HIS A 357 -19.70 -5.03 10.03
C HIS A 357 -19.00 -6.39 10.27
N ALA A 358 -18.42 -6.98 9.22
CA ALA A 358 -17.70 -8.25 9.32
C ALA A 358 -16.45 -8.15 10.20
N ALA A 359 -15.72 -7.01 10.16
CA ALA A 359 -14.56 -6.77 11.02
C ALA A 359 -14.96 -6.63 12.50
N LYS A 360 -16.06 -5.95 12.81
CA LYS A 360 -16.65 -5.90 14.16
C LYS A 360 -17.05 -7.31 14.64
N ASP A 361 -17.62 -8.15 13.77
CA ASP A 361 -17.95 -9.55 14.10
C ASP A 361 -16.71 -10.39 14.41
N LEU A 362 -15.65 -10.24 13.61
CA LEU A 362 -14.38 -10.90 13.85
C LEU A 362 -13.75 -10.45 15.18
N SER A 363 -13.80 -9.14 15.49
CA SER A 363 -13.24 -8.59 16.72
C SER A 363 -13.93 -9.09 18.00
N ARG A 364 -15.20 -9.53 17.90
CA ARG A 364 -15.89 -10.22 19.01
C ARG A 364 -15.43 -11.65 19.24
N LYS A 365 -14.87 -12.28 18.20
CA LYS A 365 -14.38 -13.68 18.26
C LYS A 365 -12.90 -13.75 18.66
N LYS A 366 -12.08 -12.76 18.25
CA LYS A 366 -10.62 -12.78 18.43
C LYS A 366 -10.09 -11.40 18.81
N PRO A 367 -9.06 -11.31 19.68
CA PRO A 367 -8.33 -10.07 19.92
C PRO A 367 -7.86 -9.47 18.59
N MET A 368 -8.05 -8.16 18.41
CA MET A 368 -7.75 -7.46 17.16
C MET A 368 -7.06 -6.14 17.41
N VAL A 369 -6.09 -5.82 16.56
CA VAL A 369 -5.44 -4.50 16.46
C VAL A 369 -5.48 -4.06 15.00
N ILE A 370 -5.75 -2.78 14.77
CA ILE A 370 -5.74 -2.17 13.44
C ILE A 370 -4.37 -1.53 13.22
N SER A 371 -3.72 -1.82 12.10
CA SER A 371 -2.46 -1.21 11.67
C SER A 371 -2.65 -0.55 10.32
N MET A 372 -2.23 0.70 10.19
CA MET A 372 -2.33 1.46 8.94
C MET A 372 -0.98 1.45 8.22
N GLY A 373 -1.02 1.36 6.89
CA GLY A 373 0.12 1.49 6.00
C GLY A 373 0.43 2.95 5.63
N ASP A 374 0.66 3.21 4.34
CA ASP A 374 0.84 4.57 3.84
C ASP A 374 -0.43 5.41 4.01
N GLU A 375 -1.58 4.77 3.79
CA GLU A 375 -2.87 5.44 3.91
C GLU A 375 -3.96 4.51 4.45
N ALA A 376 -4.81 5.06 5.31
CA ALA A 376 -6.07 4.45 5.70
C ALA A 376 -7.11 5.57 5.84
N ALA A 377 -7.59 6.04 4.70
CA ALA A 377 -8.40 7.24 4.61
C ALA A 377 -9.80 6.93 4.11
N SER A 378 -10.77 7.78 4.46
CA SER A 378 -12.15 7.71 4.01
C SER A 378 -12.78 6.32 4.26
N GLY A 379 -13.10 5.53 3.23
CA GLY A 379 -13.57 4.15 3.38
C GLY A 379 -12.58 3.26 4.12
N GLY A 380 -11.25 3.45 3.92
CA GLY A 380 -10.20 2.77 4.67
C GLY A 380 -10.23 3.10 6.16
N TYR A 381 -10.43 4.37 6.53
CA TYR A 381 -10.65 4.76 7.93
C TYR A 381 -11.98 4.24 8.47
N TYR A 382 -13.03 4.22 7.62
CA TYR A 382 -14.32 3.65 8.00
C TYR A 382 -14.21 2.19 8.45
N VAL A 383 -13.45 1.38 7.70
CA VAL A 383 -13.18 -0.03 8.05
C VAL A 383 -12.34 -0.15 9.34
N ALA A 384 -11.45 0.81 9.59
CA ALA A 384 -10.57 0.81 10.76
C ALA A 384 -11.31 1.01 12.10
N VAL A 385 -12.49 1.65 12.10
CA VAL A 385 -13.18 2.05 13.36
C VAL A 385 -14.01 0.93 13.98
N THR A 386 -13.38 -0.21 14.19
CA THR A 386 -14.00 -1.39 14.81
C THR A 386 -14.20 -1.27 16.32
N GLY A 387 -13.68 -0.24 16.98
CA GLY A 387 -13.59 -0.10 18.44
C GLY A 387 -12.31 -0.69 19.04
N ASN A 388 -11.46 -1.30 18.23
CA ASN A 388 -10.16 -1.82 18.63
C ASN A 388 -9.06 -0.75 18.50
N PRO A 389 -7.88 -0.92 19.15
CA PRO A 389 -6.76 0.02 19.02
C PRO A 389 -6.31 0.18 17.57
N ILE A 390 -6.09 1.43 17.18
CA ILE A 390 -5.61 1.83 15.86
C ILE A 390 -4.18 2.35 15.98
N ILE A 391 -3.28 1.82 15.15
CA ILE A 391 -1.87 2.20 15.08
C ILE A 391 -1.58 2.74 13.69
N ALA A 392 -0.79 3.81 13.61
CA ALA A 392 -0.30 4.40 12.37
C ALA A 392 1.11 4.96 12.57
N TYR A 393 1.87 5.08 11.51
CA TYR A 393 3.09 5.89 11.55
C TYR A 393 2.76 7.39 11.54
N PRO A 394 3.66 8.26 12.05
CA PRO A 394 3.48 9.72 12.00
C PRO A 394 3.12 10.25 10.62
N ASN A 395 3.66 9.66 9.57
CA ASN A 395 3.47 10.06 8.18
C ASN A 395 2.33 9.31 7.45
N THR A 396 1.63 8.38 8.08
CA THR A 396 0.45 7.74 7.51
C THR A 396 -0.65 8.76 7.22
N LEU A 397 -1.27 8.71 6.03
CA LEU A 397 -2.44 9.52 5.72
C LEU A 397 -3.72 8.83 6.21
N THR A 398 -4.58 9.57 6.91
CA THR A 398 -5.80 8.99 7.49
C THR A 398 -6.93 10.01 7.61
N GLY A 399 -8.04 9.64 8.22
CA GLY A 399 -9.21 10.50 8.36
C GLY A 399 -10.01 10.58 7.06
N SER A 400 -10.06 11.75 6.42
CA SER A 400 -10.89 12.02 5.23
C SER A 400 -12.35 11.57 5.42
N ILE A 401 -12.88 11.77 6.67
CA ILE A 401 -14.24 11.38 7.06
C ILE A 401 -15.23 12.24 6.30
N GLY A 402 -15.75 11.72 5.19
CA GLY A 402 -16.62 12.41 4.28
C GLY A 402 -17.09 11.49 3.15
N VAL A 403 -18.10 11.93 2.41
CA VAL A 403 -18.72 11.17 1.31
C VAL A 403 -18.85 12.07 0.09
N ILE A 404 -18.63 11.51 -1.08
CA ILE A 404 -18.89 12.17 -2.37
C ILE A 404 -19.80 11.31 -3.22
N PHE A 405 -20.51 11.97 -4.14
CA PHE A 405 -21.12 11.37 -5.31
C PHE A 405 -20.56 12.08 -6.54
N ALA A 406 -20.09 11.33 -7.52
CA ALA A 406 -19.57 11.87 -8.76
C ALA A 406 -20.19 11.17 -9.96
N ARG A 407 -20.44 11.93 -11.02
CA ARG A 407 -20.89 11.41 -12.33
C ARG A 407 -20.41 12.33 -13.43
N PHE A 408 -20.41 11.81 -14.67
CA PHE A 408 -20.06 12.57 -15.85
C PHE A 408 -21.27 12.65 -16.80
N VAL A 409 -21.51 13.87 -17.32
CA VAL A 409 -22.47 14.11 -18.39
C VAL A 409 -21.69 14.11 -19.69
N LEU A 410 -22.05 13.23 -20.61
CA LEU A 410 -21.32 12.96 -21.85
C LEU A 410 -22.01 13.53 -23.10
N HIS A 411 -23.16 14.18 -22.98
CA HIS A 411 -23.94 14.72 -24.10
C HIS A 411 -23.11 15.53 -25.07
N GLY A 412 -22.32 16.49 -24.59
CA GLY A 412 -21.48 17.32 -25.46
C GLY A 412 -20.35 16.56 -26.16
N LEU A 413 -19.87 15.45 -25.57
CA LEU A 413 -18.95 14.52 -26.24
C LEU A 413 -19.69 13.73 -27.32
N TYR A 414 -20.89 13.23 -27.02
CA TYR A 414 -21.73 12.49 -27.98
C TYR A 414 -22.03 13.35 -29.22
N ASP A 415 -22.40 14.61 -29.04
CA ASP A 415 -22.60 15.55 -30.14
C ASP A 415 -21.36 15.71 -31.02
N LYS A 416 -20.16 15.83 -30.42
CA LYS A 416 -18.90 16.00 -31.16
C LYS A 416 -18.51 14.78 -31.99
N ILE A 417 -18.85 13.58 -31.54
CA ILE A 417 -18.52 12.34 -32.26
C ILE A 417 -19.68 11.80 -33.08
N GLY A 418 -20.84 12.50 -33.09
CA GLY A 418 -22.03 12.11 -33.86
C GLY A 418 -22.79 10.91 -33.25
N PHE A 419 -22.70 10.71 -31.95
CA PHE A 419 -23.44 9.68 -31.22
C PHE A 419 -24.77 10.25 -30.73
N ASN A 420 -25.88 9.53 -30.94
CA ASN A 420 -27.22 9.98 -30.52
C ASN A 420 -27.80 9.00 -29.52
N GLU A 421 -28.17 9.50 -28.33
CA GLU A 421 -28.84 8.73 -27.30
C GLU A 421 -30.32 9.15 -27.20
N GLN A 422 -31.21 8.18 -27.00
CA GLN A 422 -32.64 8.43 -26.72
C GLN A 422 -33.02 7.72 -25.44
N LEU A 423 -33.44 8.49 -24.43
CA LEU A 423 -33.84 7.99 -23.12
C LEU A 423 -35.36 7.97 -22.98
N LEU A 424 -35.91 6.83 -22.62
CA LEU A 424 -37.32 6.68 -22.26
C LEU A 424 -37.44 6.31 -20.79
N THR A 425 -38.09 7.16 -20.01
CA THR A 425 -38.19 6.97 -18.55
C THR A 425 -39.61 6.64 -18.09
N ARG A 426 -39.69 5.95 -16.97
CA ARG A 426 -40.89 5.79 -16.16
C ARG A 426 -40.49 5.98 -14.69
N GLY A 427 -41.09 6.94 -14.01
CA GLY A 427 -40.71 7.36 -12.68
C GLY A 427 -39.92 8.69 -12.66
N ARG A 428 -40.12 9.46 -11.57
CA ARG A 428 -39.63 10.86 -11.47
C ARG A 428 -38.12 10.99 -11.53
N PHE A 429 -37.38 9.97 -11.08
CA PHE A 429 -35.94 9.96 -10.95
C PHE A 429 -35.27 8.84 -11.74
N ALA A 430 -35.97 8.31 -12.75
CA ALA A 430 -35.45 7.19 -13.55
C ALA A 430 -34.27 7.57 -14.48
N ASP A 431 -34.02 8.87 -14.60
CA ASP A 431 -32.93 9.46 -15.38
C ASP A 431 -31.70 9.85 -14.52
N ILE A 432 -31.73 9.58 -13.22
CA ILE A 432 -30.70 10.05 -12.29
C ILE A 432 -29.31 9.51 -12.62
N ASP A 433 -29.24 8.30 -13.21
CA ASP A 433 -28.01 7.63 -13.60
C ASP A 433 -27.65 7.80 -15.08
N SER A 434 -28.48 8.55 -15.84
CA SER A 434 -28.22 8.79 -17.28
C SER A 434 -27.01 9.73 -17.45
N SER A 435 -26.10 9.37 -18.34
CA SER A 435 -24.95 10.22 -18.71
C SER A 435 -25.28 11.28 -19.78
N ASP A 436 -26.52 11.32 -20.29
CA ASP A 436 -26.89 12.21 -21.37
C ASP A 436 -27.22 13.64 -20.92
N ALA A 437 -27.77 13.83 -19.72
CA ALA A 437 -28.20 15.14 -19.25
C ALA A 437 -27.74 15.45 -17.81
N PRO A 438 -27.53 16.74 -17.47
CA PRO A 438 -27.29 17.17 -16.09
C PRO A 438 -28.43 16.77 -15.15
N LEU A 439 -28.11 16.60 -13.86
CA LEU A 439 -29.12 16.36 -12.82
C LEU A 439 -30.12 17.50 -12.74
N SER A 440 -31.41 17.17 -12.70
CA SER A 440 -32.44 18.14 -12.34
C SER A 440 -32.24 18.60 -10.88
N ASP A 441 -32.74 19.79 -10.52
CA ASP A 441 -32.68 20.30 -9.13
C ASP A 441 -33.28 19.32 -8.14
N ALA A 442 -34.40 18.67 -8.52
CA ALA A 442 -35.06 17.68 -7.67
C ALA A 442 -34.19 16.39 -7.50
N ALA A 443 -33.52 15.94 -8.54
CA ALA A 443 -32.60 14.80 -8.48
C ALA A 443 -31.38 15.14 -7.62
N ARG A 444 -30.79 16.33 -7.83
CA ARG A 444 -29.68 16.83 -7.02
C ARG A 444 -30.03 16.92 -5.54
N GLN A 445 -31.22 17.48 -5.21
CA GLN A 445 -31.70 17.54 -3.82
C GLN A 445 -31.88 16.14 -3.22
N LYS A 446 -32.42 15.18 -4.01
CA LYS A 446 -32.59 13.79 -3.58
C LYS A 446 -31.26 13.14 -3.24
N LEU A 447 -30.26 13.26 -4.12
CA LEU A 447 -28.91 12.73 -3.92
C LEU A 447 -28.21 13.41 -2.74
N THR A 448 -28.31 14.72 -2.60
CA THR A 448 -27.76 15.46 -1.45
C THR A 448 -28.26 14.89 -0.13
N GLY A 449 -29.58 14.65 -0.01
CA GLY A 449 -30.15 14.04 1.20
C GLY A 449 -29.64 12.61 1.48
N GLN A 450 -29.33 11.83 0.43
CA GLN A 450 -28.73 10.51 0.59
C GLN A 450 -27.27 10.62 1.06
N ILE A 451 -26.48 11.52 0.47
CA ILE A 451 -25.08 11.76 0.87
C ILE A 451 -24.98 12.25 2.32
N GLU A 452 -25.90 13.14 2.74
CA GLU A 452 -26.00 13.59 4.13
C GLU A 452 -26.30 12.43 5.09
N ALA A 453 -27.12 11.47 4.68
CA ALA A 453 -27.40 10.28 5.49
C ALA A 453 -26.15 9.39 5.62
N PHE A 454 -25.42 9.15 4.52
CA PHE A 454 -24.14 8.42 4.55
C PHE A 454 -23.08 9.13 5.38
N TYR A 455 -22.97 10.46 5.26
CA TYR A 455 -22.05 11.24 6.09
C TYR A 455 -22.37 11.11 7.57
N ARG A 456 -23.63 11.27 7.96
CA ARG A 456 -24.07 11.10 9.36
C ARG A 456 -23.79 9.69 9.88
N ALA A 457 -24.01 8.66 9.07
CA ALA A 457 -23.68 7.29 9.43
C ALA A 457 -22.17 7.13 9.65
N PHE A 458 -21.34 7.73 8.78
CA PHE A 458 -19.90 7.69 8.93
C PHE A 458 -19.44 8.35 10.24
N VAL A 459 -19.88 9.59 10.50
CA VAL A 459 -19.52 10.30 11.73
C VAL A 459 -19.97 9.54 12.98
N ASN A 460 -21.18 8.93 12.97
CA ASN A 460 -21.68 8.12 14.07
C ASN A 460 -20.85 6.86 14.32
N ASN A 461 -20.46 6.11 13.26
CA ASN A 461 -19.61 4.94 13.40
C ASN A 461 -18.24 5.30 13.98
N VAL A 462 -17.67 6.44 13.55
CA VAL A 462 -16.42 6.93 14.13
C VAL A 462 -16.60 7.36 15.58
N ALA A 463 -17.68 8.07 15.90
CA ALA A 463 -17.98 8.50 17.26
C ALA A 463 -18.12 7.29 18.21
N GLU A 464 -18.82 6.25 17.79
CA GLU A 464 -18.92 4.99 18.51
C GLU A 464 -17.55 4.34 18.72
N GLY A 465 -16.82 4.10 17.61
CA GLY A 465 -15.52 3.38 17.65
C GLY A 465 -14.40 4.17 18.34
N ARG A 466 -14.51 5.50 18.45
CA ARG A 466 -13.54 6.37 19.14
C ARG A 466 -14.00 6.87 20.49
N HIS A 467 -15.17 6.44 20.97
CA HIS A 467 -15.78 6.86 22.25
C HIS A 467 -15.89 8.38 22.39
N LYS A 468 -16.31 9.04 21.30
CA LYS A 468 -16.50 10.49 21.19
C LYS A 468 -17.94 10.82 20.84
N THR A 469 -18.34 12.09 21.00
CA THR A 469 -19.65 12.56 20.54
C THR A 469 -19.65 12.80 19.03
N TYR A 470 -20.84 12.87 18.44
CA TYR A 470 -21.02 13.25 17.04
C TYR A 470 -20.30 14.57 16.72
N ASP A 471 -20.56 15.62 17.54
CA ASP A 471 -20.02 16.97 17.31
C ASP A 471 -18.50 17.01 17.43
N GLN A 472 -17.91 16.19 18.32
CA GLN A 472 -16.46 16.08 18.44
C GLN A 472 -15.83 15.45 17.19
N ILE A 473 -16.48 14.45 16.61
CA ILE A 473 -16.00 13.84 15.37
C ILE A 473 -16.30 14.72 14.16
N ASP A 474 -17.47 15.35 14.09
CA ASP A 474 -17.82 16.24 12.97
C ASP A 474 -16.82 17.40 12.83
N ALA A 475 -16.36 17.95 13.96
CA ALA A 475 -15.30 18.97 13.98
C ALA A 475 -13.94 18.49 13.40
N LEU A 476 -13.64 17.20 13.48
CA LEU A 476 -12.42 16.57 12.93
C LEU A 476 -12.64 16.00 11.53
N ALA A 477 -13.88 15.80 11.15
CA ALA A 477 -14.32 15.22 9.89
C ALA A 477 -14.29 16.23 8.74
N GLN A 478 -15.43 16.54 8.16
CA GLN A 478 -15.56 17.47 7.04
C GLN A 478 -14.69 17.10 5.82
N GLY A 479 -14.33 15.82 5.69
CA GLY A 479 -13.46 15.32 4.63
C GLY A 479 -11.97 15.54 4.84
N ARG A 480 -11.55 16.16 5.97
CA ARG A 480 -10.15 16.51 6.23
C ARG A 480 -9.25 15.27 6.32
N VAL A 481 -8.15 15.30 5.56
CA VAL A 481 -7.06 14.36 5.70
C VAL A 481 -6.16 14.79 6.85
N TRP A 482 -5.75 13.84 7.65
CA TRP A 482 -4.83 14.00 8.76
C TRP A 482 -3.60 13.12 8.55
N VAL A 483 -2.43 13.57 8.94
CA VAL A 483 -1.27 12.68 9.10
C VAL A 483 -1.37 11.95 10.44
N GLY A 484 -0.76 10.78 10.55
CA GLY A 484 -0.83 9.92 11.73
C GLY A 484 -0.45 10.63 13.04
N ALA A 485 0.57 11.49 12.99
CA ALA A 485 0.97 12.32 14.14
C ALA A 485 -0.17 13.21 14.65
N GLN A 486 -0.89 13.88 13.74
CA GLN A 486 -2.04 14.72 14.07
C GLN A 486 -3.26 13.86 14.48
N ALA A 487 -3.47 12.74 13.78
CA ALA A 487 -4.55 11.80 14.09
C ALA A 487 -4.41 11.20 15.50
N LYS A 488 -3.17 10.97 15.97
CA LYS A 488 -2.89 10.59 17.35
C LYS A 488 -3.27 11.70 18.34
N GLN A 489 -2.92 12.95 18.04
CA GLN A 489 -3.22 14.09 18.91
C GLN A 489 -4.72 14.34 19.05
N ASN A 490 -5.47 14.20 17.95
CA ASN A 490 -6.92 14.44 17.94
C ASN A 490 -7.76 13.20 18.32
N GLY A 491 -7.10 12.04 18.54
CA GLY A 491 -7.73 10.81 19.03
C GLY A 491 -8.39 9.96 17.95
N LEU A 492 -8.07 10.16 16.67
CA LEU A 492 -8.46 9.28 15.57
C LEU A 492 -7.57 8.03 15.49
N VAL A 493 -6.34 8.10 16.02
CA VAL A 493 -5.37 7.01 16.16
C VAL A 493 -5.00 6.88 17.64
N ASP A 494 -4.74 5.65 18.12
CA ASP A 494 -4.42 5.40 19.53
C ASP A 494 -2.92 5.48 19.81
N GLN A 495 -2.11 4.95 18.91
CA GLN A 495 -0.65 4.91 19.11
C GLN A 495 0.09 5.05 17.77
N LEU A 496 1.32 5.54 17.85
CA LEU A 496 2.24 5.58 16.72
C LEU A 496 3.11 4.33 16.68
N GLY A 497 3.43 3.86 15.47
CA GLY A 497 4.27 2.69 15.17
C GLY A 497 3.68 1.80 14.09
N GLY A 498 4.36 0.68 13.81
CA GLY A 498 4.01 -0.30 12.79
C GLY A 498 3.67 -1.69 13.32
N LEU A 499 4.11 -2.73 12.58
CA LEU A 499 3.79 -4.13 12.89
C LEU A 499 4.30 -4.56 14.27
N ASP A 500 5.49 -4.15 14.68
CA ASP A 500 6.04 -4.49 15.99
C ASP A 500 5.14 -3.98 17.12
N ARG A 501 4.68 -2.73 17.00
CA ARG A 501 3.77 -2.13 17.98
C ARG A 501 2.41 -2.79 17.96
N ALA A 502 1.91 -3.16 16.78
CA ALA A 502 0.65 -3.91 16.64
C ALA A 502 0.74 -5.27 17.36
N ILE A 503 1.85 -5.99 17.18
CA ILE A 503 2.09 -7.28 17.83
C ILE A 503 2.16 -7.12 19.35
N GLU A 504 2.84 -6.09 19.86
CA GLU A 504 2.92 -5.83 21.31
C GLU A 504 1.53 -5.62 21.92
N LEU A 505 0.71 -4.76 21.32
CA LEU A 505 -0.65 -4.50 21.79
C LEU A 505 -1.54 -5.73 21.68
N LEU A 506 -1.41 -6.49 20.58
CA LEU A 506 -2.17 -7.71 20.41
C LEU A 506 -1.79 -8.77 21.46
N LYS A 507 -0.50 -8.89 21.80
CA LYS A 507 -0.06 -9.77 22.91
C LYS A 507 -0.69 -9.36 24.24
N GLN A 508 -0.78 -8.06 24.52
CA GLN A 508 -1.44 -7.56 25.74
C GLN A 508 -2.94 -7.93 25.76
N GLN A 509 -3.66 -7.70 24.65
CA GLN A 509 -5.08 -8.05 24.53
C GLN A 509 -5.34 -9.57 24.60
N ALA A 510 -4.45 -10.37 24.02
CA ALA A 510 -4.54 -11.83 24.00
C ALA A 510 -3.95 -12.50 25.26
N HIS A 511 -3.56 -11.71 26.27
CA HIS A 511 -2.91 -12.18 27.50
C HIS A 511 -1.69 -13.08 27.26
N MET A 512 -0.92 -12.77 26.22
CA MET A 512 0.35 -13.43 25.90
C MET A 512 1.51 -12.76 26.67
N SER A 513 2.54 -13.54 26.97
CA SER A 513 3.75 -12.98 27.58
C SER A 513 4.50 -12.07 26.59
N PRO A 514 5.10 -10.95 27.04
CA PRO A 514 5.83 -10.04 26.14
C PRO A 514 6.92 -10.72 25.29
N GLY A 515 7.68 -11.66 25.90
CA GLY A 515 8.71 -12.45 25.22
C GLY A 515 8.21 -13.63 24.41
N GLU A 516 6.92 -13.91 24.40
CA GLU A 516 6.35 -15.03 23.65
C GLU A 516 6.51 -14.80 22.15
N ARG A 517 7.03 -15.82 21.45
CA ARG A 517 7.19 -15.74 19.99
C ARG A 517 5.85 -15.84 19.29
N VAL A 518 5.66 -15.00 18.28
CA VAL A 518 4.50 -15.03 17.39
C VAL A 518 4.94 -15.30 15.96
N SER A 519 4.05 -15.90 15.18
CA SER A 519 4.21 -16.10 13.74
C SER A 519 3.07 -15.37 13.05
N LEU A 520 3.38 -14.38 12.23
CA LEU A 520 2.40 -13.76 11.36
C LEU A 520 2.01 -14.72 10.24
N VAL A 521 0.72 -14.85 10.02
CA VAL A 521 0.14 -15.65 8.93
C VAL A 521 -0.61 -14.69 8.02
N PRO A 522 -0.07 -14.39 6.83
CA PRO A 522 -0.71 -13.44 5.92
C PRO A 522 -2.02 -14.01 5.35
N TYR A 523 -3.04 -13.15 5.31
CA TYR A 523 -4.34 -13.40 4.68
C TYR A 523 -4.66 -12.27 3.69
N PRO A 524 -5.08 -12.62 2.44
CA PRO A 524 -5.15 -13.98 1.90
C PRO A 524 -3.77 -14.61 1.78
N GLY A 525 -3.72 -15.94 1.96
CA GLY A 525 -2.51 -16.71 1.74
C GLY A 525 -2.02 -16.64 0.28
N ARG A 526 -0.79 -17.10 0.03
CA ARG A 526 -0.22 -17.16 -1.33
C ARG A 526 -1.11 -17.99 -2.25
N ARG A 527 -1.53 -17.46 -3.38
CA ARG A 527 -2.33 -18.19 -4.38
C ARG A 527 -1.48 -19.20 -5.13
N SER A 528 -2.09 -20.35 -5.45
CA SER A 528 -1.44 -21.36 -6.28
C SER A 528 -1.63 -21.03 -7.78
N VAL A 529 -0.71 -21.55 -8.62
CA VAL A 529 -0.79 -21.42 -10.09
C VAL A 529 -2.09 -21.96 -10.66
N LEU A 530 -2.66 -22.98 -10.03
CA LEU A 530 -3.92 -23.56 -10.46
C LEU A 530 -5.07 -22.56 -10.33
N ASP A 531 -5.06 -21.73 -9.28
CA ASP A 531 -6.06 -20.68 -9.08
C ASP A 531 -6.00 -19.63 -10.20
N LEU A 532 -4.79 -19.33 -10.75
CA LEU A 532 -4.59 -18.41 -11.86
C LEU A 532 -5.00 -18.98 -13.22
N LEU A 533 -4.81 -20.29 -13.45
CA LEU A 533 -5.13 -20.93 -14.73
C LEU A 533 -6.64 -21.13 -14.95
N PHE A 534 -7.40 -21.27 -13.87
CA PHE A 534 -8.85 -21.44 -13.96
C PHE A 534 -9.63 -20.14 -13.98
N ASN A 535 -8.98 -18.99 -13.74
CA ASN A 535 -9.61 -17.68 -13.62
C ASN A 535 -8.99 -16.66 -14.59
N ARG A 536 -9.11 -16.89 -15.90
CA ARG A 536 -8.71 -15.92 -16.93
C ARG A 536 -9.71 -14.79 -17.04
N SER A 537 -9.25 -13.54 -16.96
CA SER A 537 -9.97 -12.36 -17.44
C SER A 537 -9.02 -11.39 -18.18
N ASP A 538 -9.37 -11.10 -19.36
CA ASP A 538 -9.39 -9.94 -20.23
C ASP A 538 -8.12 -9.15 -20.63
N GLU A 539 -8.03 -8.97 -21.98
CA GLU A 539 -7.07 -8.13 -22.74
C GLU A 539 -7.16 -6.61 -22.43
N THR A 540 -8.07 -6.17 -21.57
CA THR A 540 -8.27 -4.76 -21.20
C THR A 540 -7.22 -4.22 -20.24
N ALA A 541 -6.52 -5.06 -19.50
CA ALA A 541 -5.58 -4.68 -18.46
C ALA A 541 -4.39 -3.83 -18.95
N GLU A 542 -3.91 -4.02 -20.18
CA GLU A 542 -2.73 -3.27 -20.65
C GLU A 542 -3.04 -1.81 -21.00
N VAL A 543 -4.24 -1.53 -21.53
CA VAL A 543 -4.69 -0.16 -21.82
C VAL A 543 -5.00 0.57 -20.52
N GLN A 544 -5.63 -0.11 -19.58
CA GLN A 544 -5.91 0.41 -18.25
C GLN A 544 -4.64 0.83 -17.52
N THR A 545 -3.64 -0.03 -17.46
CA THR A 545 -2.33 0.26 -16.81
C THR A 545 -1.62 1.49 -17.43
N ARG A 546 -1.77 1.72 -18.73
CA ARG A 546 -1.19 2.90 -19.40
C ARG A 546 -1.92 4.18 -19.04
N LEU A 547 -3.25 4.14 -18.97
CA LEU A 547 -4.08 5.29 -18.57
C LEU A 547 -3.87 5.64 -17.07
N GLU A 548 -3.79 4.66 -16.20
CA GLU A 548 -3.50 4.83 -14.78
C GLU A 548 -2.16 5.55 -14.53
N LYS A 549 -1.14 5.24 -15.34
CA LYS A 549 0.16 5.92 -15.27
C LYS A 549 0.12 7.39 -15.68
N ILE A 550 -0.82 7.77 -16.54
CA ILE A 550 -0.94 9.15 -17.04
C ILE A 550 -1.80 10.00 -16.09
N VAL A 551 -2.90 9.43 -15.58
CA VAL A 551 -3.93 10.14 -14.82
C VAL A 551 -3.75 9.96 -13.31
N GLY A 552 -3.04 8.92 -12.92
CA GLY A 552 -2.98 8.42 -11.54
C GLY A 552 -4.02 7.32 -11.30
N LYS A 553 -3.72 6.39 -10.41
CA LYS A 553 -4.56 5.20 -10.16
C LYS A 553 -5.91 5.59 -9.56
N VAL A 554 -5.92 6.34 -8.48
CA VAL A 554 -7.16 6.74 -7.78
C VAL A 554 -8.09 7.58 -8.67
N PRO A 555 -7.61 8.62 -9.40
CA PRO A 555 -8.47 9.33 -10.35
C PRO A 555 -9.03 8.46 -11.46
N PHE A 556 -8.26 7.50 -11.97
CA PHE A 556 -8.74 6.58 -12.99
C PHE A 556 -9.85 5.65 -12.46
N GLU A 557 -9.66 5.08 -11.28
CA GLU A 557 -10.67 4.24 -10.62
C GLU A 557 -11.95 5.03 -10.31
N MET A 558 -11.84 6.29 -9.87
CA MET A 558 -13.00 7.17 -9.69
C MET A 558 -13.80 7.42 -10.99
N LEU A 559 -13.13 7.43 -12.16
CA LEU A 559 -13.80 7.57 -13.45
C LEU A 559 -14.60 6.32 -13.84
N SER A 560 -14.19 5.15 -13.38
CA SER A 560 -14.81 3.87 -13.69
C SER A 560 -15.94 3.48 -12.74
N GLU A 561 -15.92 3.98 -11.50
CA GLU A 561 -16.92 3.66 -10.48
C GLU A 561 -18.12 4.61 -10.52
N ARG A 562 -19.33 4.04 -10.32
CA ARG A 562 -20.59 4.80 -10.23
C ARG A 562 -21.17 4.64 -8.85
N GLY A 563 -21.55 5.75 -8.22
CA GLY A 563 -22.25 5.69 -6.94
C GLY A 563 -21.69 6.59 -5.84
N PHE A 564 -21.96 6.20 -4.59
CA PHE A 564 -21.50 6.94 -3.43
C PHE A 564 -20.13 6.45 -2.99
N LEU A 565 -19.16 7.36 -2.95
CA LEU A 565 -17.77 7.03 -2.68
C LEU A 565 -17.30 7.63 -1.36
N LYS A 566 -16.57 6.84 -0.60
CA LYS A 566 -15.72 7.25 0.52
C LYS A 566 -14.28 7.13 0.08
N VAL A 567 -13.80 8.12 -0.68
CA VAL A 567 -12.44 8.14 -1.24
C VAL A 567 -11.67 9.35 -0.72
N MET A 568 -10.38 9.21 -0.59
CA MET A 568 -9.49 10.30 -0.18
C MET A 568 -9.48 11.41 -1.26
N PRO A 569 -9.40 12.70 -0.86
CA PRO A 569 -9.61 13.83 -1.77
C PRO A 569 -8.53 14.03 -2.82
N PHE A 570 -7.33 13.50 -2.63
CA PHE A 570 -6.20 13.70 -3.54
C PHE A 570 -5.22 12.53 -3.49
N THR A 571 -4.50 12.34 -4.58
CA THR A 571 -3.27 11.54 -4.60
C THR A 571 -2.10 12.48 -4.42
N ILE A 572 -1.28 12.28 -3.40
CA ILE A 572 -0.08 13.08 -3.18
C ILE A 572 1.09 12.33 -3.82
N THR A 573 1.65 12.90 -4.87
CA THR A 573 2.98 12.50 -5.34
C THR A 573 3.97 13.52 -4.77
N VAL A 574 4.80 13.09 -3.84
CA VAL A 574 5.84 13.94 -3.24
C VAL A 574 7.16 13.51 -3.87
N HIS A 575 7.79 14.45 -4.55
CA HIS A 575 9.06 14.29 -5.24
C HIS A 575 10.20 14.81 -4.39
#